data_6b14b0440f3b0501a0ccc1ffcfba8305
#
_entry.id   6b14b0440f3b0501a0ccc1ffcfba8305
#
_cell.length_a   1.000
_cell.length_b   1.000
_cell.length_c   1.000
_cell.angle_alpha   90.00
_cell.angle_beta   90.00
_cell.angle_gamma   90.00
#
_symmetry.space_group_name_H-M   'P 1'
#
loop_
_entity.id
_entity.type
_entity.pdbx_description
1 polymer ?
#
loop_
_entity_poly.entity_id
_entity_poly.type
_entity_poly.pdbx_seq_one_letter_code
_entity_poly.pdbx_strand_id
1 'polypeptide(L)'
;MNNNDIIIRLRYALNIQNADMIKIFEFGNVTIDETQLHTLLTKQDEGSKRDEKIDAKGLESFMNGLIISQRGQKFGPDLKPVAPTFDINKEENINNVVMKKLKIAMSYTSDDYMSFLKTAGVTISNNELSAVLRRSDHRNYKPAGDRYLRNILKGMAMEYRPADVKKTARK
;
A
#
# COMPACT_ATOMS: atom_id res chain seq x y z
N MET A 1 -8.86 -7.76 5.70
CA MET A 1 -8.41 -6.36 5.43
C MET A 1 -8.96 -5.96 4.07
N ASN A 2 -9.77 -4.93 4.01
CA ASN A 2 -10.33 -4.44 2.75
C ASN A 2 -9.44 -3.35 2.14
N ASN A 3 -9.80 -2.88 0.93
CA ASN A 3 -8.99 -1.89 0.22
C ASN A 3 -8.90 -0.54 0.95
N ASN A 4 -9.98 -0.12 1.63
CA ASN A 4 -9.96 1.09 2.45
C ASN A 4 -9.00 0.96 3.63
N ASP A 5 -8.97 -0.21 4.28
CA ASP A 5 -8.05 -0.48 5.39
C ASP A 5 -6.59 -0.38 4.94
N ILE A 6 -6.28 -0.84 3.74
CA ILE A 6 -4.93 -0.74 3.17
C ILE A 6 -4.52 0.73 3.07
N ILE A 7 -5.38 1.58 2.50
CA ILE A 7 -5.10 3.01 2.34
C ILE A 7 -5.01 3.71 3.70
N ILE A 8 -5.91 3.40 4.63
CA ILE A 8 -5.88 3.95 5.99
C ILE A 8 -4.54 3.63 6.68
N ARG A 9 -4.08 2.38 6.57
CA ARG A 9 -2.83 1.93 7.17
C ARG A 9 -1.60 2.56 6.49
N LEU A 10 -1.63 2.70 5.15
CA LEU A 10 -0.58 3.39 4.40
C LEU A 10 -0.47 4.86 4.82
N ARG A 11 -1.60 5.55 4.88
CA ARG A 11 -1.65 6.94 5.33
C ARG A 11 -1.04 7.10 6.71
N TYR A 12 -1.41 6.24 7.64
CA TYR A 12 -0.89 6.27 9.00
C TYR A 12 0.61 6.00 9.06
N ALA A 13 1.05 4.89 8.44
CA ALA A 13 2.45 4.48 8.47
C ALA A 13 3.39 5.53 7.85
N LEU A 14 2.97 6.12 6.73
CA LEU A 14 3.76 7.12 5.99
C LEU A 14 3.47 8.55 6.45
N ASN A 15 2.57 8.74 7.40
CA ASN A 15 2.18 10.06 7.92
C ASN A 15 1.80 11.06 6.82
N ILE A 16 0.93 10.62 5.91
CA ILE A 16 0.52 11.44 4.77
C ILE A 16 -0.61 12.39 5.21
N GLN A 17 -0.44 13.68 4.95
CA GLN A 17 -1.47 14.69 5.23
C GLN A 17 -2.62 14.62 4.21
N ASN A 18 -3.80 15.12 4.59
CA ASN A 18 -4.98 15.05 3.72
C ASN A 18 -4.76 15.68 2.35
N ALA A 19 -4.11 16.86 2.29
CA ALA A 19 -3.82 17.52 1.03
C ALA A 19 -2.93 16.66 0.13
N ASP A 20 -1.96 15.96 0.70
CA ASP A 20 -1.06 15.08 -0.04
C ASP A 20 -1.78 13.78 -0.47
N MET A 21 -2.69 13.26 0.35
CA MET A 21 -3.55 12.15 -0.05
C MET A 21 -4.34 12.47 -1.32
N ILE A 22 -4.95 13.65 -1.37
CA ILE A 22 -5.72 14.11 -2.53
C ILE A 22 -4.81 14.23 -3.76
N LYS A 23 -3.60 14.77 -3.61
CA LYS A 23 -2.62 14.86 -4.71
C LYS A 23 -2.18 13.48 -5.21
N ILE A 24 -1.97 12.52 -4.32
CA ILE A 24 -1.60 11.16 -4.69
C ILE A 24 -2.70 10.51 -5.53
N PHE A 25 -3.96 10.65 -5.13
CA PHE A 25 -5.09 10.18 -5.94
C PHE A 25 -5.11 10.87 -7.31
N GLU A 26 -4.88 12.19 -7.35
CA GLU A 26 -4.85 12.96 -8.59
C GLU A 26 -3.73 12.50 -9.53
N PHE A 27 -2.54 12.24 -9.02
CA PHE A 27 -1.45 11.63 -9.81
C PHE A 27 -1.84 10.27 -10.39
N GLY A 28 -2.71 9.54 -9.71
CA GLY A 28 -3.29 8.29 -10.19
C GLY A 28 -4.54 8.47 -11.06
N ASN A 29 -4.84 9.70 -11.49
CA ASN A 29 -6.01 10.07 -12.29
C ASN A 29 -7.35 9.85 -11.57
N VAL A 30 -7.37 10.00 -10.26
CA VAL A 30 -8.59 9.97 -9.45
C VAL A 30 -8.76 11.30 -8.74
N THR A 31 -9.86 12.00 -9.05
CA THR A 31 -10.17 13.29 -8.42
C THR A 31 -11.11 13.05 -7.24
N ILE A 32 -10.69 13.45 -6.06
CA ILE A 32 -11.52 13.41 -4.84
C ILE A 32 -11.39 14.74 -4.08
N ASP A 33 -12.44 15.09 -3.35
CA ASP A 33 -12.43 16.25 -2.45
C ASP A 33 -12.17 15.80 -0.99
N GLU A 34 -12.08 16.77 -0.09
CA GLU A 34 -11.84 16.48 1.34
C GLU A 34 -12.96 15.67 1.98
N THR A 35 -14.19 15.89 1.59
CA THR A 35 -15.35 15.15 2.11
C THR A 35 -15.30 13.70 1.69
N GLN A 36 -15.01 13.44 0.42
CA GLN A 36 -14.82 12.08 -0.10
C GLN A 36 -13.64 11.39 0.58
N LEU A 37 -12.52 12.09 0.74
CA LEU A 37 -11.35 11.55 1.44
C LEU A 37 -11.69 11.16 2.88
N HIS A 38 -12.37 12.03 3.61
CA HIS A 38 -12.80 11.75 4.98
C HIS A 38 -13.64 10.48 5.07
N THR A 39 -14.62 10.35 4.17
CA THR A 39 -15.48 9.16 4.10
C THR A 39 -14.68 7.89 3.79
N LEU A 40 -13.72 7.96 2.84
CA LEU A 40 -12.86 6.83 2.48
C LEU A 40 -11.97 6.37 3.64
N LEU A 41 -11.49 7.32 4.44
CA LEU A 41 -10.55 7.06 5.54
C LEU A 41 -11.22 6.76 6.87
N THR A 42 -12.54 6.92 6.98
CA THR A 42 -13.26 6.62 8.20
C THR A 42 -13.28 5.10 8.42
N LYS A 43 -12.70 4.68 9.53
CA LYS A 43 -12.74 3.28 9.94
C LYS A 43 -14.14 2.90 10.34
N GLN A 44 -14.62 1.78 9.83
CA GLN A 44 -15.95 1.26 10.15
C GLN A 44 -15.85 -0.09 10.85
N ASP A 45 -16.87 -0.39 11.66
CA ASP A 45 -16.97 -1.67 12.34
C ASP A 45 -17.13 -2.81 11.33
N GLU A 46 -16.64 -3.98 11.71
CA GLU A 46 -16.78 -5.18 10.91
C GLU A 46 -18.25 -5.48 10.65
N GLY A 47 -18.59 -5.73 9.38
CA GLY A 47 -19.96 -5.98 8.95
C GLY A 47 -20.79 -4.73 8.65
N SER A 48 -20.31 -3.53 8.96
CA SER A 48 -20.98 -2.29 8.58
C SER A 48 -20.92 -2.07 7.07
N LYS A 49 -22.01 -1.55 6.51
CA LYS A 49 -22.02 -1.15 5.10
C LYS A 49 -21.26 0.17 4.96
N ARG A 50 -20.28 0.20 4.09
CA ARG A 50 -19.49 1.38 3.84
C ARG A 50 -20.12 2.20 2.71
N ASP A 51 -20.30 3.50 2.93
CA ASP A 51 -20.87 4.42 1.94
C ASP A 51 -19.94 4.64 0.75
N GLU A 52 -18.63 4.72 1.01
CA GLU A 52 -17.59 4.89 0.00
C GLU A 52 -16.61 3.73 0.07
N LYS A 53 -16.60 2.89 -0.97
CA LYS A 53 -15.65 1.78 -1.10
C LYS A 53 -14.64 2.07 -2.18
N ILE A 54 -13.40 1.72 -1.90
CA ILE A 54 -12.33 1.74 -2.89
C ILE A 54 -12.29 0.38 -3.56
N ASP A 55 -12.51 0.35 -4.87
CA ASP A 55 -12.35 -0.86 -5.66
C ASP A 55 -10.87 -1.16 -5.96
N ALA A 56 -10.60 -2.29 -6.59
CA ALA A 56 -9.23 -2.69 -6.92
C ALA A 56 -8.53 -1.67 -7.82
N LYS A 57 -9.25 -1.11 -8.79
CA LYS A 57 -8.71 -0.09 -9.69
C LYS A 57 -8.40 1.20 -8.93
N GLY A 58 -9.27 1.63 -8.03
CA GLY A 58 -9.05 2.82 -7.19
C GLY A 58 -7.84 2.66 -6.27
N LEU A 59 -7.69 1.49 -5.67
CA LEU A 59 -6.52 1.17 -4.84
C LEU A 59 -5.23 1.21 -5.67
N GLU A 60 -5.24 0.58 -6.82
CA GLU A 60 -4.05 0.55 -7.67
C GLU A 60 -3.74 1.92 -8.27
N SER A 61 -4.76 2.72 -8.59
CA SER A 61 -4.59 4.12 -8.99
C SER A 61 -3.90 4.93 -7.89
N PHE A 62 -4.28 4.74 -6.63
CA PHE A 62 -3.59 5.36 -5.50
C PHE A 62 -2.12 4.92 -5.43
N MET A 63 -1.84 3.63 -5.58
CA MET A 63 -0.46 3.12 -5.55
C MET A 63 0.37 3.67 -6.73
N ASN A 64 -0.22 3.78 -7.92
CA ASN A 64 0.42 4.40 -9.07
C ASN A 64 0.70 5.89 -8.82
N GLY A 65 -0.25 6.58 -8.19
CA GLY A 65 -0.09 7.99 -7.78
C GLY A 65 1.01 8.16 -6.74
N LEU A 66 1.11 7.24 -5.80
CA LEU A 66 2.17 7.25 -4.81
C LEU A 66 3.56 7.10 -5.46
N ILE A 67 3.69 6.21 -6.45
CA ILE A 67 4.93 6.05 -7.22
C ILE A 67 5.32 7.37 -7.89
N ILE A 68 4.37 8.02 -8.57
CA ILE A 68 4.62 9.31 -9.24
C ILE A 68 5.01 10.38 -8.21
N SER A 69 4.31 10.44 -7.08
CA SER A 69 4.59 11.38 -5.99
C SER A 69 6.02 11.25 -5.45
N GLN A 70 6.52 10.02 -5.33
CA GLN A 70 7.82 9.74 -4.72
C GLN A 70 8.97 9.63 -5.73
N ARG A 71 8.68 9.16 -6.95
CA ARG A 71 9.68 8.86 -7.97
C ARG A 71 9.60 9.77 -9.19
N GLY A 72 8.54 10.54 -9.32
CA GLY A 72 8.26 11.35 -10.51
C GLY A 72 7.64 10.55 -11.64
N GLN A 73 7.16 11.25 -12.64
CA GLN A 73 6.60 10.65 -13.86
C GLN A 73 7.72 9.98 -14.66
N LYS A 74 7.49 8.72 -15.06
CA LYS A 74 8.40 7.99 -15.94
C LYS A 74 8.11 8.31 -17.41
N PHE A 75 9.16 8.55 -18.19
CA PHE A 75 9.08 8.81 -19.63
C PHE A 75 9.76 7.69 -20.40
N GLY A 76 9.18 7.31 -21.54
CA GLY A 76 9.75 6.34 -22.46
C GLY A 76 10.80 6.95 -23.39
N PRO A 77 11.40 6.13 -24.30
CA PRO A 77 12.38 6.60 -25.28
C PRO A 77 11.84 7.67 -26.23
N ASP A 78 10.52 7.72 -26.43
CA ASP A 78 9.80 8.70 -27.25
C ASP A 78 9.51 10.01 -26.50
N LEU A 79 10.00 10.17 -25.26
CA LEU A 79 9.77 11.30 -24.37
C LEU A 79 8.31 11.47 -23.95
N LYS A 80 7.47 10.46 -24.16
CA LYS A 80 6.08 10.45 -23.70
C LYS A 80 5.96 9.80 -22.32
N PRO A 81 4.99 10.23 -21.49
CA PRO A 81 4.75 9.58 -20.22
C PRO A 81 4.45 8.08 -20.39
N VAL A 82 5.08 7.25 -19.55
CA VAL A 82 4.78 5.81 -19.53
C VAL A 82 3.46 5.62 -18.79
N ALA A 83 2.52 4.93 -19.43
CA ALA A 83 1.24 4.61 -18.81
C ALA A 83 1.44 3.74 -17.55
N PRO A 84 0.69 3.99 -16.47
CA PRO A 84 0.74 3.13 -15.29
C PRO A 84 0.17 1.75 -15.60
N THR A 85 0.63 0.75 -14.86
CA THR A 85 0.12 -0.61 -14.98
C THR A 85 -1.04 -0.86 -14.01
N PHE A 86 -1.95 -1.75 -14.39
CA PHE A 86 -3.04 -2.22 -13.55
C PHE A 86 -2.96 -3.76 -13.50
N ASP A 87 -2.31 -4.25 -12.45
CA ASP A 87 -1.91 -5.65 -12.32
C ASP A 87 -2.82 -6.45 -11.39
N ILE A 88 -3.68 -5.77 -10.62
CA ILE A 88 -4.70 -6.46 -9.81
C ILE A 88 -5.77 -7.01 -10.75
N ASN A 89 -5.81 -8.34 -10.87
CA ASN A 89 -6.78 -9.02 -11.73
C ASN A 89 -7.71 -9.95 -10.95
N LYS A 90 -7.43 -10.17 -9.67
CA LYS A 90 -8.27 -10.98 -8.76
C LYS A 90 -7.97 -10.59 -7.31
N GLU A 91 -8.91 -10.90 -6.43
CA GLU A 91 -8.82 -10.53 -5.02
C GLU A 91 -7.54 -11.08 -4.35
N GLU A 92 -7.15 -12.30 -4.69
CA GLU A 92 -5.99 -12.94 -4.06
C GLU A 92 -4.64 -12.29 -4.37
N ASN A 93 -4.54 -11.46 -5.44
CA ASN A 93 -3.27 -10.81 -5.78
C ASN A 93 -3.19 -9.34 -5.36
N ILE A 94 -4.20 -8.80 -4.69
CA ILE A 94 -4.22 -7.41 -4.24
C ILE A 94 -3.00 -7.09 -3.38
N ASN A 95 -2.76 -7.89 -2.35
CA ASN A 95 -1.64 -7.67 -1.43
C ASN A 95 -0.28 -7.72 -2.14
N ASN A 96 -0.13 -8.65 -3.09
CA ASN A 96 1.08 -8.79 -3.89
C ASN A 96 1.38 -7.52 -4.67
N VAL A 97 0.37 -6.98 -5.36
CA VAL A 97 0.51 -5.77 -6.18
C VAL A 97 0.81 -4.55 -5.30
N VAL A 98 0.09 -4.41 -4.19
CA VAL A 98 0.34 -3.30 -3.24
C VAL A 98 1.77 -3.36 -2.70
N MET A 99 2.23 -4.53 -2.28
CA MET A 99 3.59 -4.72 -1.78
C MET A 99 4.65 -4.34 -2.82
N LYS A 100 4.46 -4.75 -4.07
CA LYS A 100 5.38 -4.42 -5.18
C LYS A 100 5.41 -2.91 -5.45
N LYS A 101 4.25 -2.29 -5.57
CA LYS A 101 4.15 -0.86 -5.88
C LYS A 101 4.63 0.01 -4.73
N LEU A 102 4.38 -0.39 -3.49
CA LEU A 102 4.94 0.26 -2.31
C LEU A 102 6.47 0.20 -2.30
N LYS A 103 7.03 -0.97 -2.64
CA LYS A 103 8.48 -1.16 -2.74
C LYS A 103 9.09 -0.22 -3.79
N ILE A 104 8.44 -0.07 -4.93
CA ILE A 104 8.88 0.86 -5.99
C ILE A 104 8.77 2.31 -5.48
N ALA A 105 7.60 2.71 -4.96
CA ALA A 105 7.35 4.08 -4.53
C ALA A 105 8.34 4.56 -3.50
N MET A 106 8.63 3.73 -2.50
CA MET A 106 9.48 4.10 -1.36
C MET A 106 10.94 3.68 -1.55
N SER A 107 11.29 3.06 -2.66
CA SER A 107 12.64 2.53 -2.93
C SER A 107 13.08 1.52 -1.87
N TYR A 108 12.14 0.73 -1.35
CA TYR A 108 12.46 -0.31 -0.38
C TYR A 108 13.17 -1.49 -1.03
N THR A 109 14.10 -2.08 -0.28
CA THR A 109 14.72 -3.36 -0.61
C THR A 109 13.96 -4.50 0.05
N SER A 110 14.28 -5.73 -0.35
CA SER A 110 13.76 -6.92 0.35
C SER A 110 14.19 -6.94 1.82
N ASP A 111 15.40 -6.46 2.13
CA ASP A 111 15.88 -6.36 3.50
C ASP A 111 15.06 -5.38 4.32
N ASP A 112 14.61 -4.26 3.72
CA ASP A 112 13.71 -3.32 4.38
C ASP A 112 12.40 -4.01 4.78
N TYR A 113 11.81 -4.79 3.88
CA TYR A 113 10.58 -5.54 4.16
C TYR A 113 10.82 -6.60 5.25
N MET A 114 11.94 -7.30 5.22
CA MET A 114 12.29 -8.26 6.26
C MET A 114 12.42 -7.57 7.62
N SER A 115 13.02 -6.38 7.66
CA SER A 115 13.15 -5.58 8.87
C SER A 115 11.79 -5.15 9.42
N PHE A 116 10.88 -4.66 8.57
CA PHE A 116 9.52 -4.27 9.00
C PHE A 116 8.76 -5.46 9.57
N LEU A 117 8.84 -6.61 8.91
CA LEU A 117 8.20 -7.85 9.38
C LEU A 117 8.74 -8.27 10.74
N LYS A 118 10.06 -8.25 10.91
CA LYS A 118 10.74 -8.58 12.17
C LYS A 118 10.30 -7.63 13.28
N THR A 119 10.27 -6.33 13.01
CA THR A 119 9.81 -5.32 13.97
C THR A 119 8.36 -5.56 14.39
N ALA A 120 7.52 -6.03 13.48
CA ALA A 120 6.13 -6.40 13.77
C ALA A 120 5.99 -7.78 14.46
N GLY A 121 7.09 -8.49 14.70
CA GLY A 121 7.09 -9.79 15.37
C GLY A 121 6.85 -10.98 14.44
N VAL A 122 7.07 -10.81 13.14
CA VAL A 122 6.86 -11.87 12.13
C VAL A 122 8.20 -12.26 11.53
N THR A 123 8.50 -13.55 11.60
CA THR A 123 9.71 -14.13 10.97
C THR A 123 9.30 -14.96 9.77
N ILE A 124 9.84 -14.60 8.62
CA ILE A 124 9.70 -15.37 7.37
C ILE A 124 11.06 -15.54 6.72
N SER A 125 11.19 -16.52 5.82
CA SER A 125 12.41 -16.69 5.05
C SER A 125 12.47 -15.72 3.86
N ASN A 126 13.68 -15.47 3.35
CA ASN A 126 13.87 -14.72 2.11
C ASN A 126 13.12 -15.35 0.93
N ASN A 127 13.06 -16.67 0.89
CA ASN A 127 12.35 -17.41 -0.16
C ASN A 127 10.83 -17.17 -0.10
N GLU A 128 10.25 -17.12 1.10
CA GLU A 128 8.83 -16.79 1.27
C GLU A 128 8.52 -15.37 0.77
N LEU A 129 9.34 -14.39 1.15
CA LEU A 129 9.15 -13.02 0.69
C LEU A 129 9.32 -12.93 -0.83
N SER A 130 10.35 -13.57 -1.39
CA SER A 130 10.58 -13.60 -2.84
C SER A 130 9.39 -14.18 -3.59
N ALA A 131 8.77 -15.23 -3.07
CA ALA A 131 7.62 -15.88 -3.71
C ALA A 131 6.42 -14.93 -3.87
N VAL A 132 6.15 -14.08 -2.88
CA VAL A 132 5.03 -13.11 -2.93
C VAL A 132 5.38 -11.86 -3.74
N LEU A 133 6.65 -11.59 -3.98
CA LEU A 133 7.11 -10.44 -4.78
C LEU A 133 7.40 -10.78 -6.24
N ARG A 134 7.31 -12.04 -6.63
CA ARG A 134 7.53 -12.48 -8.02
C ARG A 134 6.38 -12.06 -8.93
N ARG A 135 6.62 -12.11 -10.24
CA ARG A 135 5.57 -11.93 -11.23
C ARG A 135 4.53 -13.05 -11.06
N SER A 136 3.28 -12.72 -11.29
CA SER A 136 2.16 -13.67 -11.12
C SER A 136 2.23 -14.88 -12.05
N ASP A 137 2.96 -14.76 -13.18
CA ASP A 137 3.18 -15.85 -14.13
C ASP A 137 4.38 -16.75 -13.78
N HIS A 138 5.14 -16.41 -12.73
CA HIS A 138 6.28 -17.22 -12.30
C HIS A 138 5.78 -18.47 -11.56
N ARG A 139 6.37 -19.65 -11.87
CA ARG A 139 5.98 -20.93 -11.26
C ARG A 139 6.06 -20.96 -9.73
N ASN A 140 6.96 -20.18 -9.15
CA ASN A 140 7.16 -20.10 -7.70
C ASN A 140 6.46 -18.91 -7.06
N TYR A 141 5.58 -18.22 -7.80
CA TYR A 141 4.75 -17.15 -7.27
C TYR A 141 3.75 -17.71 -6.26
N LYS A 142 3.51 -16.94 -5.20
CA LYS A 142 2.45 -17.25 -4.21
C LYS A 142 1.62 -16.01 -3.92
N PRO A 143 0.30 -16.15 -3.82
CA PRO A 143 -0.53 -15.06 -3.32
C PRO A 143 -0.15 -14.71 -1.88
N ALA A 144 -0.06 -13.41 -1.59
CA ALA A 144 0.24 -12.93 -0.25
C ALA A 144 -1.08 -12.82 0.55
N GLY A 145 -1.17 -13.53 1.65
CA GLY A 145 -2.26 -13.33 2.59
C GLY A 145 -2.12 -11.98 3.31
N ASP A 146 -3.19 -11.56 3.99
CA ASP A 146 -3.22 -10.28 4.71
C ASP A 146 -2.12 -10.15 5.77
N ARG A 147 -1.65 -11.27 6.28
CA ARG A 147 -0.57 -11.32 7.27
C ARG A 147 0.69 -10.59 6.78
N TYR A 148 1.07 -10.74 5.52
CA TYR A 148 2.26 -10.10 4.97
C TYR A 148 2.11 -8.59 4.93
N LEU A 149 1.09 -8.10 4.23
CA LEU A 149 0.89 -6.66 4.06
C LEU A 149 0.58 -5.95 5.38
N ARG A 150 -0.30 -6.54 6.20
CA ARG A 150 -0.66 -5.98 7.50
C ARG A 150 0.57 -5.79 8.39
N ASN A 151 1.46 -6.78 8.45
CA ASN A 151 2.64 -6.71 9.31
C ASN A 151 3.75 -5.84 8.72
N ILE A 152 3.88 -5.76 7.39
CA ILE A 152 4.77 -4.78 6.76
C ILE A 152 4.33 -3.37 7.15
N LEU A 153 3.05 -3.04 6.99
CA LEU A 153 2.52 -1.72 7.34
C LEU A 153 2.62 -1.44 8.84
N LYS A 154 2.40 -2.44 9.67
CA LYS A 154 2.59 -2.34 11.13
C LYS A 154 4.05 -2.05 11.48
N GLY A 155 4.98 -2.78 10.90
CA GLY A 155 6.41 -2.57 11.13
C GLY A 155 6.88 -1.20 10.66
N MET A 156 6.40 -0.73 9.51
CA MET A 156 6.64 0.63 9.03
C MET A 156 6.15 1.67 10.05
N ALA A 157 4.92 1.53 10.53
CA ALA A 157 4.35 2.45 11.51
C ALA A 157 5.15 2.46 12.82
N MET A 158 5.59 1.28 13.29
CA MET A 158 6.38 1.16 14.50
C MET A 158 7.75 1.85 14.35
N GLU A 159 8.38 1.77 13.19
CA GLU A 159 9.66 2.40 12.93
C GLU A 159 9.53 3.91 12.69
N TYR A 160 8.51 4.34 11.95
CA TYR A 160 8.34 5.74 11.58
C TYR A 160 7.59 6.57 12.64
N ARG A 161 6.75 5.93 13.45
CA ARG A 161 5.92 6.58 14.47
C ARG A 161 6.02 5.89 15.84
N PRO A 162 7.23 5.70 16.38
CA PRO A 162 7.39 4.92 17.62
C PRO A 162 6.70 5.53 18.84
N ALA A 163 6.58 6.85 18.90
CA ALA A 163 5.90 7.56 20.01
C ALA A 163 4.40 7.23 20.07
N ASP A 164 3.74 7.14 18.92
CA ASP A 164 2.31 6.83 18.85
C ASP A 164 2.03 5.38 19.23
N VAL A 165 2.87 4.45 18.80
CA VAL A 165 2.76 3.04 19.14
C VAL A 165 2.89 2.84 20.66
N LYS A 166 3.83 3.52 21.31
CA LYS A 166 4.01 3.45 22.76
C LYS A 166 2.78 3.98 23.53
N LYS A 167 2.15 5.04 23.04
CA LYS A 167 0.92 5.58 23.65
C LYS A 167 -0.23 4.56 23.58
N THR A 168 -0.37 3.86 22.47
CA THR A 168 -1.41 2.84 22.29
C THR A 168 -1.18 1.62 23.19
N ALA A 169 0.06 1.21 23.38
CA ALA A 169 0.42 0.07 24.22
C ALA A 169 0.20 0.33 25.72
N ARG A 170 0.14 1.61 26.15
CA ARG A 170 -0.07 2.00 27.56
C ARG A 170 -1.55 2.16 27.94
N LYS A 171 -2.43 2.10 26.97
CA LYS A 171 -3.88 2.12 27.20
C LYS A 171 -4.44 0.70 27.26
#